data_e9d73996c89959299b296b02be6e42d2
#
_entry.id   e9d73996c89959299b296b02be6e42d2
#
_cell.length_a   1.000
_cell.length_b   1.000
_cell.length_c   1.000
_cell.angle_alpha   90.00
_cell.angle_beta   90.00
_cell.angle_gamma   90.00
#
_symmetry.space_group_name_H-M   'P 1'
#
loop_
_entity.id
_entity.type
_entity.pdbx_description
1 polymer ?
#
loop_
_entity_poly.entity_id
_entity_poly.type
_entity_poly.pdbx_seq_one_letter_code
_entity_poly.pdbx_strand_id
1 'polypeptide(L)'
;VPGRKITNAAYKRLNDFGEENIFESYLSHRSVDHMLAALEPQIGQISHGMFYGWLHADKDNERWERWQVTKKIYGSSRAEEGLSIVDDADDGTVTSARLRSEYRRWMAERFNREEYGKPDANTTVNVVTIGSDFLEALKKVEEDSKKEIAEADFEILENTQDVE
;
A
#
# COMPACT_ATOMS: atom_id res chain seq x y z
N VAL A 1 30.40 18.94 -24.78
CA VAL A 1 30.25 17.49 -24.70
C VAL A 1 28.87 17.11 -25.28
N PRO A 2 28.78 16.33 -26.37
CA PRO A 2 27.52 16.06 -27.09
C PRO A 2 26.43 15.46 -26.17
N GLY A 3 26.75 14.53 -25.29
CA GLY A 3 25.80 13.86 -24.41
C GLY A 3 25.06 14.81 -23.44
N ARG A 4 25.71 15.88 -22.98
CA ARG A 4 25.11 16.85 -22.05
C ARG A 4 23.97 17.66 -22.68
N LYS A 5 24.06 17.93 -23.99
CA LYS A 5 22.99 18.65 -24.72
C LYS A 5 21.73 17.80 -24.90
N ILE A 6 21.89 16.50 -25.17
CA ILE A 6 20.79 15.53 -25.32
C ILE A 6 20.08 15.35 -23.99
N THR A 7 20.80 15.20 -22.91
CA THR A 7 20.23 15.05 -21.55
C THR A 7 19.44 16.29 -21.14
N ASN A 8 19.96 17.50 -21.38
CA ASN A 8 19.25 18.73 -21.07
C ASN A 8 17.95 18.89 -21.89
N ALA A 9 17.95 18.51 -23.16
CA ALA A 9 16.77 18.53 -23.98
C ALA A 9 15.70 17.52 -23.52
N ALA A 10 16.12 16.34 -23.05
CA ALA A 10 15.25 15.33 -22.47
C ALA A 10 14.61 15.84 -21.16
N TYR A 11 15.42 16.41 -20.27
CA TYR A 11 14.94 16.97 -18.99
C TYR A 11 13.97 18.13 -19.21
N LYS A 12 14.22 18.98 -20.20
CA LYS A 12 13.30 20.06 -20.58
C LYS A 12 11.95 19.49 -20.99
N ARG A 13 11.90 18.48 -21.86
CA ARG A 13 10.65 17.85 -22.32
C ARG A 13 9.88 17.21 -21.17
N LEU A 14 10.56 16.55 -20.21
CA LEU A 14 9.94 16.00 -19.01
C LEU A 14 9.33 17.09 -18.12
N ASN A 15 10.05 18.21 -17.94
CA ASN A 15 9.55 19.34 -17.17
C ASN A 15 8.37 20.03 -17.87
N ASP A 16 8.43 20.21 -19.19
CA ASP A 16 7.36 20.84 -19.99
C ASP A 16 6.08 19.97 -19.98
N PHE A 17 6.20 18.65 -19.96
CA PHE A 17 5.06 17.73 -19.86
C PHE A 17 4.42 17.72 -18.47
N GLY A 18 5.19 17.98 -17.44
CA GLY A 18 4.76 18.06 -16.06
C GLY A 18 4.97 16.76 -15.27
N GLU A 19 5.51 16.92 -14.08
CA GLU A 19 5.83 15.82 -13.20
C GLU A 19 4.61 14.99 -12.78
N GLU A 20 3.51 15.68 -12.45
CA GLU A 20 2.26 15.04 -12.03
C GLU A 20 1.71 14.14 -13.14
N ASN A 21 1.69 14.61 -14.39
CA ASN A 21 1.24 13.81 -15.53
C ASN A 21 2.08 12.55 -15.75
N ILE A 22 3.39 12.65 -15.51
CA ILE A 22 4.31 11.51 -15.61
C ILE A 22 4.02 10.48 -14.50
N PHE A 23 3.83 10.95 -13.28
CA PHE A 23 3.59 10.09 -12.13
C PHE A 23 2.22 9.42 -12.19
N GLU A 24 1.19 10.14 -12.62
CA GLU A 24 -0.13 9.59 -12.88
C GLU A 24 -0.09 8.53 -14.00
N SER A 25 0.63 8.83 -15.08
CA SER A 25 0.82 7.85 -16.16
C SER A 25 1.48 6.57 -15.66
N TYR A 26 2.45 6.66 -14.72
CA TYR A 26 3.07 5.47 -14.16
C TYR A 26 2.07 4.57 -13.41
N LEU A 27 1.12 5.13 -12.70
CA LEU A 27 0.10 4.37 -11.97
C LEU A 27 -0.74 3.48 -12.91
N SER A 28 -0.92 3.93 -14.15
CA SER A 28 -1.69 3.22 -15.18
C SER A 28 -0.87 2.16 -15.94
N HIS A 29 0.45 2.14 -15.80
CA HIS A 29 1.34 1.27 -16.56
C HIS A 29 2.00 0.19 -15.71
N ARG A 30 2.49 -0.88 -16.36
CA ARG A 30 3.10 -2.03 -15.67
C ARG A 30 4.54 -1.77 -15.20
N SER A 31 5.23 -0.82 -15.84
CA SER A 31 6.63 -0.49 -15.54
C SER A 31 6.99 0.89 -16.09
N VAL A 32 8.14 1.42 -15.65
CA VAL A 32 8.70 2.66 -16.19
C VAL A 32 8.90 2.57 -17.71
N ASP A 33 9.37 1.45 -18.23
CA ASP A 33 9.60 1.30 -19.67
C ASP A 33 8.29 1.35 -20.46
N HIS A 34 7.21 0.73 -19.96
CA HIS A 34 5.89 0.82 -20.59
C HIS A 34 5.32 2.23 -20.53
N MET A 35 5.49 2.92 -19.40
CA MET A 35 5.10 4.32 -19.26
C MET A 35 5.85 5.21 -20.26
N LEU A 36 7.19 5.09 -20.33
CA LEU A 36 8.00 5.90 -21.25
C LEU A 36 7.66 5.63 -22.71
N ALA A 37 7.39 4.38 -23.07
CA ALA A 37 6.94 4.02 -24.41
C ALA A 37 5.55 4.62 -24.75
N ALA A 38 4.62 4.62 -23.81
CA ALA A 38 3.30 5.23 -23.97
C ALA A 38 3.37 6.76 -24.10
N LEU A 39 4.31 7.40 -23.41
CA LEU A 39 4.52 8.85 -23.44
C LEU A 39 5.39 9.31 -24.61
N GLU A 40 6.08 8.41 -25.32
CA GLU A 40 7.00 8.76 -26.42
C GLU A 40 6.41 9.72 -27.48
N PRO A 41 5.13 9.60 -27.90
CA PRO A 41 4.53 10.54 -28.84
C PRO A 41 4.48 11.98 -28.33
N GLN A 42 4.48 12.20 -27.03
CA GLN A 42 4.32 13.49 -26.37
C GLN A 42 5.66 14.09 -25.91
N ILE A 43 6.52 13.26 -25.32
CA ILE A 43 7.80 13.71 -24.75
C ILE A 43 9.03 13.30 -25.60
N GLY A 44 8.79 12.54 -26.70
CA GLY A 44 9.86 11.92 -27.48
C GLY A 44 10.59 10.83 -26.73
N GLN A 45 11.52 10.18 -27.38
CA GLN A 45 12.27 9.08 -26.79
C GLN A 45 13.07 9.50 -25.56
N ILE A 46 12.77 8.89 -24.44
CA ILE A 46 13.45 9.05 -23.15
C ILE A 46 13.92 7.66 -22.69
N SER A 47 15.19 7.51 -22.44
CA SER A 47 15.70 6.24 -21.88
C SER A 47 15.43 6.16 -20.39
N HIS A 48 15.38 4.92 -19.86
CA HIS A 48 15.26 4.65 -18.43
C HIS A 48 16.32 5.42 -17.59
N GLY A 49 17.57 5.42 -18.05
CA GLY A 49 18.64 6.15 -17.36
C GLY A 49 18.46 7.68 -17.37
N MET A 50 17.90 8.25 -18.46
CA MET A 50 17.59 9.68 -18.53
C MET A 50 16.44 10.03 -17.58
N PHE A 51 15.43 9.19 -17.50
CA PHE A 51 14.31 9.37 -16.58
C PHE A 51 14.78 9.37 -15.11
N TYR A 52 15.54 8.36 -14.68
CA TYR A 52 16.08 8.33 -13.32
C TYR A 52 17.06 9.47 -13.05
N GLY A 53 17.88 9.84 -14.03
CA GLY A 53 18.73 11.03 -13.91
C GLY A 53 17.94 12.33 -13.72
N TRP A 54 16.79 12.46 -14.39
CA TRP A 54 15.89 13.59 -14.21
C TRP A 54 15.22 13.61 -12.83
N LEU A 55 14.82 12.45 -12.30
CA LEU A 55 14.30 12.35 -10.94
C LEU A 55 15.28 12.87 -9.88
N HIS A 56 16.57 12.61 -10.06
CA HIS A 56 17.64 13.05 -9.15
C HIS A 56 18.26 14.41 -9.49
N ALA A 57 17.84 15.05 -10.58
CA ALA A 57 18.39 16.35 -10.99
C ALA A 57 17.80 17.54 -10.19
N ASP A 58 16.81 17.29 -9.38
CA ASP A 58 16.18 18.25 -8.47
C ASP A 58 17.11 18.56 -7.28
N LYS A 59 17.34 19.85 -6.99
CA LYS A 59 18.33 20.26 -5.98
C LYS A 59 17.92 19.86 -4.56
N ASP A 60 16.62 19.92 -4.29
CA ASP A 60 16.04 19.65 -2.98
C ASP A 60 15.59 18.18 -2.83
N ASN A 61 15.82 17.39 -3.86
CA ASN A 61 15.44 15.96 -3.93
C ASN A 61 13.93 15.68 -3.77
N GLU A 62 13.10 16.70 -3.80
CA GLU A 62 11.65 16.58 -3.61
C GLU A 62 10.98 15.71 -4.68
N ARG A 63 11.44 15.83 -5.94
CA ARG A 63 10.93 15.01 -7.07
C ARG A 63 11.16 13.53 -6.82
N TRP A 64 12.34 13.16 -6.30
CA TRP A 64 12.65 11.80 -5.92
C TRP A 64 11.74 11.28 -4.80
N GLU A 65 11.49 12.12 -3.79
CA GLU A 65 10.60 11.76 -2.68
C GLU A 65 9.17 11.54 -3.17
N ARG A 66 8.63 12.45 -3.99
CA ARG A 66 7.31 12.27 -4.63
C ARG A 66 7.24 11.02 -5.49
N TRP A 67 8.31 10.70 -6.21
CA TRP A 67 8.41 9.44 -6.96
C TRP A 67 8.35 8.21 -6.04
N GLN A 68 8.99 8.24 -4.87
CA GLN A 68 8.89 7.14 -3.90
C GLN A 68 7.45 6.98 -3.39
N VAL A 69 6.75 8.08 -3.10
CA VAL A 69 5.33 8.06 -2.73
C VAL A 69 4.48 7.46 -3.85
N THR A 70 4.70 7.87 -5.09
CA THR A 70 4.00 7.31 -6.26
C THR A 70 4.20 5.79 -6.37
N LYS A 71 5.42 5.30 -6.11
CA LYS A 71 5.70 3.85 -6.10
C LYS A 71 4.99 3.12 -4.96
N LYS A 72 4.86 3.74 -3.78
CA LYS A 72 4.08 3.16 -2.68
C LYS A 72 2.61 3.03 -3.06
N ILE A 73 2.01 4.09 -3.62
CA ILE A 73 0.62 4.08 -4.13
C ILE A 73 0.44 2.97 -5.17
N TYR A 74 1.36 2.86 -6.11
CA TYR A 74 1.34 1.79 -7.12
C TYR A 74 1.39 0.40 -6.47
N GLY A 75 2.24 0.20 -5.46
CA GLY A 75 2.35 -1.06 -4.71
C GLY A 75 1.03 -1.43 -4.04
N SER A 76 0.38 -0.49 -3.34
CA SER A 76 -0.91 -0.69 -2.67
C SER A 76 -2.01 -1.03 -3.67
N SER A 77 -2.13 -0.29 -4.76
CA SER A 77 -3.08 -0.58 -5.84
C SER A 77 -2.89 -1.99 -6.43
N ARG A 78 -1.65 -2.46 -6.57
CA ARG A 78 -1.37 -3.82 -7.06
C ARG A 78 -1.71 -4.90 -6.04
N ALA A 79 -1.61 -4.62 -4.74
CA ALA A 79 -2.05 -5.55 -3.70
C ALA A 79 -3.58 -5.76 -3.77
N GLU A 80 -4.35 -4.68 -3.85
CA GLU A 80 -5.80 -4.71 -3.98
C GLU A 80 -6.24 -5.46 -5.25
N GLU A 81 -5.62 -5.16 -6.40
CA GLU A 81 -5.86 -5.89 -7.65
C GLU A 81 -5.53 -7.39 -7.51
N GLY A 82 -4.55 -7.75 -6.70
CA GLY A 82 -4.19 -9.14 -6.41
C GLY A 82 -5.30 -9.90 -5.69
N LEU A 83 -6.02 -9.26 -4.78
CA LEU A 83 -7.18 -9.83 -4.09
C LEU A 83 -8.32 -10.08 -5.07
N SER A 84 -8.70 -9.08 -5.87
CA SER A 84 -9.75 -9.23 -6.88
C SER A 84 -9.48 -10.39 -7.86
N ILE A 85 -8.23 -10.57 -8.29
CA ILE A 85 -7.86 -11.68 -9.18
C ILE A 85 -8.09 -13.06 -8.53
N VAL A 86 -7.91 -13.17 -7.22
CA VAL A 86 -8.14 -14.42 -6.50
C VAL A 86 -9.63 -14.68 -6.35
N ASP A 87 -10.39 -13.64 -6.00
CA ASP A 87 -11.83 -13.73 -5.80
C ASP A 87 -12.58 -14.09 -7.10
N ASP A 88 -12.09 -13.61 -8.24
CA ASP A 88 -12.66 -13.87 -9.56
C ASP A 88 -12.18 -15.19 -10.20
N ALA A 89 -11.32 -15.98 -9.52
CA ALA A 89 -10.74 -17.20 -10.09
C ALA A 89 -11.73 -18.37 -10.05
N ASP A 90 -11.83 -19.07 -11.17
CA ASP A 90 -12.54 -20.34 -11.32
C ASP A 90 -11.57 -21.54 -11.41
N ASP A 91 -12.10 -22.76 -11.44
CA ASP A 91 -11.31 -24.00 -11.49
C ASP A 91 -10.32 -24.05 -12.66
N GLY A 92 -10.64 -23.40 -13.79
CA GLY A 92 -9.76 -23.34 -14.97
C GLY A 92 -8.65 -22.31 -14.85
N THR A 93 -8.81 -21.30 -14.02
CA THR A 93 -7.92 -20.12 -13.91
C THR A 93 -7.12 -20.06 -12.61
N VAL A 94 -7.43 -20.90 -11.62
CA VAL A 94 -6.81 -20.91 -10.26
C VAL A 94 -5.28 -20.82 -10.30
N THR A 95 -4.61 -21.64 -11.12
CA THR A 95 -3.14 -21.62 -11.14
C THR A 95 -2.57 -20.30 -11.66
N SER A 96 -3.16 -19.75 -12.71
CA SER A 96 -2.72 -18.47 -13.27
C SER A 96 -3.11 -17.28 -12.38
N ALA A 97 -4.24 -17.35 -11.70
CA ALA A 97 -4.69 -16.37 -10.71
C ALA A 97 -3.73 -16.33 -9.52
N ARG A 98 -3.35 -17.51 -9.00
CA ARG A 98 -2.37 -17.64 -7.92
C ARG A 98 -1.03 -17.00 -8.28
N LEU A 99 -0.46 -17.32 -9.43
CA LEU A 99 0.82 -16.74 -9.87
C LEU A 99 0.74 -15.22 -10.03
N ARG A 100 -0.37 -14.70 -10.59
CA ARG A 100 -0.58 -13.26 -10.74
C ARG A 100 -0.73 -12.57 -9.39
N SER A 101 -1.46 -13.16 -8.45
CA SER A 101 -1.64 -12.63 -7.09
C SER A 101 -0.32 -12.65 -6.30
N GLU A 102 0.44 -13.74 -6.35
CA GLU A 102 1.76 -13.83 -5.71
C GLU A 102 2.73 -12.77 -6.25
N TYR A 103 2.74 -12.52 -7.57
CA TYR A 103 3.56 -11.48 -8.16
C TYR A 103 3.15 -10.09 -7.69
N ARG A 104 1.84 -9.79 -7.63
CA ARG A 104 1.34 -8.49 -7.13
C ARG A 104 1.66 -8.27 -5.66
N ARG A 105 1.51 -9.31 -4.86
CA ARG A 105 1.90 -9.28 -3.44
C ARG A 105 3.40 -8.99 -3.29
N TRP A 106 4.24 -9.67 -4.06
CA TRP A 106 5.68 -9.40 -4.05
C TRP A 106 6.01 -7.96 -4.44
N MET A 107 5.30 -7.38 -5.42
CA MET A 107 5.47 -5.97 -5.79
C MET A 107 5.04 -5.04 -4.66
N ALA A 108 3.91 -5.30 -4.01
CA ALA A 108 3.43 -4.51 -2.88
C ALA A 108 4.45 -4.53 -1.72
N GLU A 109 4.93 -5.69 -1.33
CA GLU A 109 5.97 -5.86 -0.30
C GLU A 109 7.26 -5.08 -0.64
N ARG A 110 7.59 -4.93 -1.92
CA ARG A 110 8.80 -4.24 -2.38
C ARG A 110 8.64 -2.73 -2.49
N PHE A 111 7.47 -2.25 -2.94
CA PHE A 111 7.22 -0.83 -3.19
C PHE A 111 6.63 -0.11 -1.99
N ASN A 112 5.84 -0.79 -1.18
CA ASN A 112 5.29 -0.27 0.07
C ASN A 112 5.57 -1.23 1.24
N ARG A 113 6.84 -1.31 1.62
CA ARG A 113 7.30 -2.20 2.68
C ARG A 113 6.73 -1.86 4.06
N GLU A 114 6.39 -0.61 4.29
CA GLU A 114 5.82 -0.16 5.56
C GLU A 114 4.46 -0.83 5.82
N GLU A 115 3.67 -1.01 4.78
CA GLU A 115 2.31 -1.57 4.88
C GLU A 115 2.28 -3.09 4.61
N TYR A 116 3.01 -3.55 3.60
CA TYR A 116 2.95 -4.94 3.13
C TYR A 116 4.21 -5.76 3.42
N GLY A 117 5.26 -5.14 3.94
CA GLY A 117 6.51 -5.84 4.26
C GLY A 117 6.32 -6.84 5.39
N LYS A 118 7.13 -7.89 5.37
CA LYS A 118 7.16 -8.82 6.51
C LYS A 118 7.66 -8.07 7.73
N PRO A 119 7.01 -8.23 8.89
CA PRO A 119 7.50 -7.65 10.13
C PRO A 119 8.93 -8.16 10.40
N ASP A 120 9.83 -7.25 10.75
CA ASP A 120 11.17 -7.64 11.20
C ASP A 120 11.05 -8.56 12.42
N ALA A 121 11.97 -9.49 12.58
CA ALA A 121 11.94 -10.48 13.68
C ALA A 121 11.80 -9.85 15.07
N ASN A 122 12.21 -8.58 15.24
CA ASN A 122 12.04 -7.81 16.46
C ASN A 122 10.61 -7.25 16.65
N THR A 123 9.80 -7.16 15.60
CA THR A 123 8.41 -6.67 15.71
C THR A 123 7.48 -7.76 16.25
N THR A 124 7.90 -9.03 16.20
CA THR A 124 7.13 -10.16 16.77
C THR A 124 6.94 -10.01 18.29
N VAL A 125 7.87 -9.36 18.98
CA VAL A 125 7.77 -9.12 20.44
C VAL A 125 6.67 -8.10 20.76
N ASN A 126 6.50 -7.08 19.91
CA ASN A 126 5.46 -6.06 20.11
C ASN A 126 4.04 -6.59 19.82
N VAL A 127 3.90 -7.53 18.87
CA VAL A 127 2.59 -8.14 18.57
C VAL A 127 2.13 -9.05 19.71
N VAL A 128 3.07 -9.75 20.38
CA VAL A 128 2.74 -10.57 21.56
C VAL A 128 2.30 -9.69 22.75
N THR A 129 2.94 -8.54 22.94
CA THR A 129 2.58 -7.59 24.02
C THR A 129 1.21 -6.95 23.76
N ILE A 130 0.93 -6.52 22.52
CA ILE A 130 -0.38 -5.99 22.14
C ILE A 130 -1.47 -7.06 22.30
N GLY A 131 -1.17 -8.32 21.96
CA GLY A 131 -2.09 -9.43 22.12
C GLY A 131 -2.41 -9.74 23.60
N SER A 132 -1.44 -9.65 24.50
CA SER A 132 -1.66 -9.84 25.94
C SER A 132 -2.51 -8.72 26.54
N ASP A 133 -2.21 -7.47 26.23
CA ASP A 133 -2.97 -6.30 26.69
C ASP A 133 -4.41 -6.32 26.16
N PHE A 134 -4.60 -6.75 24.91
CA PHE A 134 -5.94 -6.93 24.35
C PHE A 134 -6.72 -8.06 25.03
N LEU A 135 -6.08 -9.17 25.34
CA LEU A 135 -6.70 -10.27 26.07
C LEU A 135 -7.05 -9.89 27.51
N GLU A 136 -6.23 -9.10 28.19
CA GLU A 136 -6.55 -8.55 29.51
C GLU A 136 -7.72 -7.57 29.44
N ALA A 137 -7.76 -6.70 28.45
CA ALA A 137 -8.88 -5.78 28.22
C ALA A 137 -10.19 -6.54 27.95
N LEU A 138 -10.18 -7.61 27.15
CA LEU A 138 -11.34 -8.45 26.90
C LEU A 138 -11.83 -9.16 28.17
N LYS A 139 -10.94 -9.71 28.99
CA LYS A 139 -11.31 -10.34 30.26
C LYS A 139 -11.97 -9.34 31.20
N LYS A 140 -11.46 -8.11 31.26
CA LYS A 140 -12.04 -7.06 32.09
C LYS A 140 -13.43 -6.69 31.65
N VAL A 141 -13.68 -6.56 30.34
CA VAL A 141 -15.01 -6.30 29.77
C VAL A 141 -15.97 -7.45 30.08
N GLU A 142 -15.52 -8.69 30.01
CA GLU A 142 -16.32 -9.87 30.32
C GLU A 142 -16.69 -9.92 31.82
N GLU A 143 -15.75 -9.58 32.71
CA GLU A 143 -15.99 -9.50 34.15
C GLU A 143 -16.95 -8.38 34.54
N ASP A 144 -16.80 -7.20 33.92
CA ASP A 144 -17.69 -6.05 34.13
C ASP A 144 -19.12 -6.35 33.64
N SER A 145 -19.26 -6.98 32.47
CA SER A 145 -20.57 -7.41 31.93
C SER A 145 -21.25 -8.46 32.84
N LYS A 146 -20.50 -9.41 33.44
CA LYS A 146 -21.05 -10.38 34.39
C LYS A 146 -21.54 -9.72 35.66
N LYS A 147 -20.85 -8.65 36.14
CA LYS A 147 -21.30 -7.88 37.32
C LYS A 147 -22.58 -7.12 37.05
N GLU A 148 -22.68 -6.44 35.89
CA GLU A 148 -23.90 -5.73 35.51
C GLU A 148 -25.11 -6.64 35.38
N ILE A 149 -24.95 -7.85 34.84
CA ILE A 149 -26.03 -8.84 34.74
C ILE A 149 -26.43 -9.32 36.13
N ALA A 150 -25.47 -9.60 37.03
CA ALA A 150 -25.76 -10.05 38.39
C ALA A 150 -26.49 -8.97 39.23
N GLU A 151 -26.11 -7.68 39.04
CA GLU A 151 -26.77 -6.55 39.72
C GLU A 151 -28.19 -6.34 39.18
N ALA A 152 -28.41 -6.48 37.87
CA ALA A 152 -29.73 -6.38 37.26
C ALA A 152 -30.67 -7.51 37.70
N ASP A 153 -30.18 -8.73 37.83
CA ASP A 153 -30.96 -9.87 38.35
C ASP A 153 -31.35 -9.67 39.82
N PHE A 154 -30.50 -9.01 40.61
CA PHE A 154 -30.79 -8.71 42.03
C PHE A 154 -31.88 -7.65 42.16
N GLU A 155 -31.87 -6.59 41.37
CA GLU A 155 -32.92 -5.55 41.33
C GLU A 155 -34.29 -6.12 40.90
N ILE A 156 -34.32 -7.09 40.00
CA ILE A 156 -35.56 -7.74 39.57
C ILE A 156 -36.15 -8.58 40.70
N LEU A 157 -35.32 -9.24 41.52
CA LEU A 157 -35.79 -10.05 42.64
C LEU A 157 -36.33 -9.22 43.81
N GLU A 158 -35.72 -8.06 44.11
CA GLU A 158 -36.21 -7.15 45.17
C GLU A 158 -37.57 -6.55 44.79
N ASN A 159 -37.78 -6.13 43.53
CA ASN A 159 -39.02 -5.54 43.03
C ASN A 159 -40.20 -6.55 42.95
N THR A 160 -39.94 -7.86 43.03
CA THR A 160 -40.99 -8.90 42.99
C THR A 160 -41.49 -9.28 44.39
N GLN A 161 -40.81 -8.86 45.49
CA GLN A 161 -41.23 -9.17 46.87
C GLN A 161 -42.16 -8.11 47.49
N ASP A 162 -42.31 -6.95 46.85
CA ASP A 162 -43.18 -5.87 47.38
C ASP A 162 -44.62 -5.88 46.79
N VAL A 163 -45.06 -6.99 46.17
CA VAL A 163 -46.41 -7.16 45.62
C VAL A 163 -47.08 -8.40 46.22
N GLU A 164 -47.30 -8.42 47.55
CA GLU A 164 -48.30 -9.25 48.25
C GLU A 164 -49.04 -8.44 49.34
#